data_4907888d3d312f61fe3df531894a1c84
#
_entry.id   4907888d3d312f61fe3df531894a1c84
#
_cell.length_a   1.000
_cell.length_b   1.000
_cell.length_c   1.000
_cell.angle_alpha   90.00
_cell.angle_beta   90.00
_cell.angle_gamma   90.00
#
_symmetry.space_group_name_H-M   'P 1'
#
loop_
_entity.id
_entity.type
_entity.pdbx_description
1 polymer ?
#
loop_
_entity_poly.entity_id
_entity_poly.type
_entity_poly.pdbx_seq_one_letter_code
_entity_poly.pdbx_strand_id
1 'polypeptide(L)'
;MNINGKNGLACITPLSEAVKSNRLVLRPMPGLPVIRDLIVDMKQFFNQLEKVKPYLITKDEAPEIERKQSPEEREKLDGLYECILCGCCSTACPSFWWNPDKFLGPAALLQSWRFLADSRDQATEERLNDLDDAFSLYRCHGIMNCVSVCPKGLNPTEAISNIRKKLINRDS
;
A
#
# COMPACT_ATOMS: atom_id res chain seq x y z
N MET A 1 -10.91 10.51 2.86
CA MET A 1 -11.82 11.21 1.92
C MET A 1 -11.05 12.11 0.97
N ASN A 2 -11.68 12.63 -0.08
CA ASN A 2 -11.06 13.64 -0.94
C ASN A 2 -11.41 15.04 -0.42
N ILE A 3 -10.39 15.85 -0.15
CA ILE A 3 -10.48 17.21 0.39
C ILE A 3 -9.93 18.17 -0.66
N ASN A 4 -10.77 19.00 -1.24
CA ASN A 4 -10.39 19.95 -2.30
C ASN A 4 -9.61 19.34 -3.47
N GLY A 5 -9.95 18.12 -3.88
CA GLY A 5 -9.31 17.41 -4.98
C GLY A 5 -8.13 16.51 -4.58
N LYS A 6 -7.66 16.55 -3.33
CA LYS A 6 -6.57 15.70 -2.82
C LYS A 6 -7.09 14.69 -1.80
N ASN A 7 -6.68 13.43 -1.89
CA ASN A 7 -7.03 12.43 -0.87
C ASN A 7 -6.26 12.70 0.42
N GLY A 8 -6.94 12.55 1.54
CA GLY A 8 -6.36 12.82 2.86
C GLY A 8 -7.23 12.34 4.00
N LEU A 9 -6.75 12.56 5.22
CA LEU A 9 -7.43 12.22 6.46
C LEU A 9 -8.03 13.50 7.07
N ALA A 10 -9.36 13.54 7.18
CA ALA A 10 -10.05 14.69 7.78
C ALA A 10 -9.70 14.90 9.27
N CYS A 11 -9.41 13.80 9.99
CA CYS A 11 -9.10 13.86 11.42
C CYS A 11 -7.76 14.56 11.77
N ILE A 12 -6.86 14.73 10.78
CA ILE A 12 -5.57 15.42 10.98
C ILE A 12 -5.41 16.65 10.08
N THR A 13 -6.43 17.00 9.29
CA THR A 13 -6.38 18.15 8.40
C THR A 13 -7.02 19.37 9.07
N PRO A 14 -6.25 20.41 9.46
CA PRO A 14 -6.79 21.61 10.07
C PRO A 14 -7.74 22.33 9.13
N LEU A 15 -8.86 22.85 9.63
CA LEU A 15 -9.81 23.63 8.83
C LEU A 15 -9.17 24.86 8.21
N SER A 16 -8.24 25.50 8.93
CA SER A 16 -7.48 26.66 8.43
C SER A 16 -6.69 26.36 7.17
N GLU A 17 -6.21 25.13 6.98
CA GLU A 17 -5.49 24.68 5.79
C GLU A 17 -6.46 24.16 4.71
N ALA A 18 -7.56 23.54 5.14
CA ALA A 18 -8.53 22.95 4.23
C ALA A 18 -9.45 23.99 3.56
N VAL A 19 -9.83 25.06 4.27
CA VAL A 19 -10.71 26.11 3.72
C VAL A 19 -9.90 27.03 2.79
N LYS A 20 -10.28 27.04 1.51
CA LYS A 20 -9.68 27.94 0.50
C LYS A 20 -10.74 28.89 -0.02
N SER A 21 -10.46 30.19 -0.02
CA SER A 21 -11.39 31.24 -0.49
C SER A 21 -12.80 31.08 0.10
N ASN A 22 -12.87 30.86 1.42
CA ASN A 22 -14.10 30.63 2.17
C ASN A 22 -14.94 29.41 1.70
N ARG A 23 -14.28 28.43 1.05
CA ARG A 23 -14.92 27.21 0.52
C ARG A 23 -14.17 25.97 0.91
N LEU A 24 -14.90 24.92 1.27
CA LEU A 24 -14.40 23.56 1.52
C LEU A 24 -15.20 22.58 0.66
N VAL A 25 -14.51 21.79 -0.15
CA VAL A 25 -15.14 20.74 -0.97
C VAL A 25 -14.71 19.38 -0.47
N LEU A 26 -15.66 18.60 0.03
CA LEU A 26 -15.45 17.21 0.47
C LEU A 26 -16.12 16.27 -0.54
N ARG A 27 -15.42 15.19 -0.89
CA ARG A 27 -15.91 14.15 -1.78
C ARG A 27 -15.52 12.77 -1.23
N PRO A 28 -16.26 11.70 -1.60
CA PRO A 28 -15.82 10.33 -1.31
C PRO A 28 -14.46 10.05 -1.98
N MET A 29 -13.77 9.02 -1.50
CA MET A 29 -12.53 8.57 -2.13
C MET A 29 -12.82 8.08 -3.56
N PRO A 30 -12.06 8.53 -4.58
CA PRO A 30 -12.30 8.15 -5.97
C PRO A 30 -11.94 6.67 -6.21
N GLY A 31 -12.57 6.07 -7.24
CA GLY A 31 -12.25 4.71 -7.67
C GLY A 31 -12.85 3.59 -6.81
N LEU A 32 -13.64 3.92 -5.79
CA LEU A 32 -14.40 2.97 -4.99
C LEU A 32 -15.89 3.27 -5.10
N PRO A 33 -16.77 2.24 -5.07
CA PRO A 33 -18.23 2.43 -5.09
C PRO A 33 -18.70 3.25 -3.88
N VAL A 34 -19.55 4.25 -4.11
CA VAL A 34 -20.14 5.05 -3.04
C VAL A 34 -21.36 4.32 -2.49
N ILE A 35 -21.35 4.07 -1.18
CA ILE A 35 -22.51 3.50 -0.48
C ILE A 35 -23.49 4.63 -0.15
N ARG A 36 -22.99 5.70 0.46
CA ARG A 36 -23.77 6.87 0.83
C ARG A 36 -22.85 8.06 1.17
N ASP A 37 -23.15 9.24 0.67
CA ASP A 37 -22.44 10.50 0.93
C ASP A 37 -20.91 10.37 0.76
N LEU A 38 -20.15 10.37 1.83
CA LEU A 38 -18.68 10.21 1.85
C LEU A 38 -18.22 8.77 2.14
N ILE A 39 -19.17 7.84 2.38
CA ILE A 39 -18.88 6.45 2.70
C ILE A 39 -18.75 5.65 1.42
N VAL A 40 -17.62 4.95 1.27
CA VAL A 40 -17.31 4.09 0.12
C VAL A 40 -17.21 2.62 0.53
N ASP A 41 -17.46 1.72 -0.41
CA ASP A 41 -17.23 0.28 -0.21
C ASP A 41 -15.73 -0.02 -0.34
N MET A 42 -15.11 -0.46 0.75
CA MET A 42 -13.69 -0.79 0.82
C MET A 42 -13.39 -2.26 0.51
N LYS A 43 -14.38 -3.08 0.14
CA LYS A 43 -14.17 -4.52 -0.09
C LYS A 43 -13.07 -4.81 -1.09
N GLN A 44 -13.06 -4.11 -2.22
CA GLN A 44 -12.02 -4.26 -3.24
C GLN A 44 -10.63 -4.00 -2.67
N PHE A 45 -10.47 -2.94 -1.89
CA PHE A 45 -9.21 -2.58 -1.26
C PHE A 45 -8.71 -3.68 -0.32
N PHE A 46 -9.57 -4.21 0.54
CA PHE A 46 -9.21 -5.27 1.48
C PHE A 46 -9.00 -6.61 0.81
N ASN A 47 -9.78 -6.96 -0.21
CA ASN A 47 -9.55 -8.18 -0.99
C ASN A 47 -8.17 -8.17 -1.68
N GLN A 48 -7.71 -7.02 -2.16
CA GLN A 48 -6.38 -6.89 -2.74
C GLN A 48 -5.28 -6.96 -1.68
N LEU A 49 -5.54 -6.43 -0.49
CA LEU A 49 -4.64 -6.54 0.65
C LEU A 49 -4.49 -8.01 1.10
N GLU A 50 -5.58 -8.75 1.18
CA GLU A 50 -5.57 -10.17 1.57
C GLU A 50 -4.76 -11.04 0.59
N LYS A 51 -4.79 -10.75 -0.70
CA LYS A 51 -4.02 -11.47 -1.73
C LYS A 51 -2.51 -11.44 -1.48
N VAL A 52 -1.98 -10.39 -0.87
CA VAL A 52 -0.54 -10.30 -0.57
C VAL A 52 -0.16 -10.93 0.77
N LYS A 53 -1.11 -11.58 1.46
CA LYS A 53 -0.85 -12.27 2.73
C LYS A 53 -0.11 -11.37 3.70
N PRO A 54 -0.73 -10.26 4.22
CA PRO A 54 -0.04 -9.22 4.98
C PRO A 54 0.21 -9.65 6.44
N TYR A 55 0.88 -10.77 6.61
CA TYR A 55 1.29 -11.35 7.88
C TYR A 55 2.59 -12.15 7.70
N LEU A 56 3.33 -12.32 8.79
CA LEU A 56 4.59 -13.08 8.79
C LEU A 56 4.32 -14.56 8.53
N ILE A 57 5.01 -15.13 7.57
CA ILE A 57 4.95 -16.57 7.24
C ILE A 57 6.25 -17.23 7.67
N THR A 58 6.16 -18.20 8.56
CA THR A 58 7.28 -19.00 9.06
C THR A 58 7.00 -20.47 8.87
N LYS A 59 8.00 -21.24 8.47
CA LYS A 59 7.89 -22.68 8.17
C LYS A 59 8.50 -23.56 9.24
N ASP A 60 9.35 -22.99 10.08
CA ASP A 60 10.00 -23.63 11.21
C ASP A 60 9.15 -23.51 12.48
N GLU A 61 9.47 -24.32 13.47
CA GLU A 61 8.83 -24.26 14.78
C GLU A 61 9.04 -22.89 15.45
N ALA A 62 8.04 -22.47 16.22
CA ALA A 62 8.16 -21.22 16.96
C ALA A 62 9.31 -21.34 17.99
N PRO A 63 10.24 -20.38 18.05
CA PRO A 63 11.28 -20.37 19.05
C PRO A 63 10.68 -20.18 20.45
N GLU A 64 11.43 -20.60 21.47
CA GLU A 64 11.01 -20.57 22.87
C GLU A 64 10.71 -19.15 23.38
N ILE A 65 11.40 -18.13 22.83
CA ILE A 65 11.25 -16.73 23.24
C ILE A 65 10.62 -15.93 22.09
N GLU A 66 11.45 -15.48 21.14
CA GLU A 66 11.01 -14.64 20.03
C GLU A 66 11.91 -14.83 18.81
N ARG A 67 11.41 -14.49 17.61
CA ARG A 67 12.24 -14.41 16.41
C ARG A 67 13.03 -13.10 16.44
N LYS A 68 14.33 -13.22 16.70
CA LYS A 68 15.23 -12.07 16.79
C LYS A 68 15.46 -11.44 15.42
N GLN A 69 15.72 -10.14 15.44
CA GLN A 69 16.07 -9.34 14.28
C GLN A 69 17.13 -8.33 14.70
N SER A 70 18.16 -8.12 13.88
CA SER A 70 19.16 -7.09 14.18
C SER A 70 18.61 -5.68 13.99
N PRO A 71 19.20 -4.65 14.60
CA PRO A 71 18.80 -3.26 14.35
C PRO A 71 18.84 -2.88 12.85
N GLU A 72 19.85 -3.34 12.11
CA GLU A 72 20.01 -3.08 10.68
C GLU A 72 18.94 -3.79 9.82
N GLU A 73 18.52 -4.98 10.23
CA GLU A 73 17.40 -5.68 9.59
C GLU A 73 16.07 -4.99 9.89
N ARG A 74 15.91 -4.52 11.13
CA ARG A 74 14.72 -3.79 11.55
C ARG A 74 14.58 -2.45 10.83
N GLU A 75 15.69 -1.73 10.60
CA GLU A 75 15.73 -0.47 9.88
C GLU A 75 15.18 -0.60 8.44
N LYS A 76 15.35 -1.76 7.78
CA LYS A 76 14.79 -2.03 6.45
C LYS A 76 13.26 -2.00 6.40
N LEU A 77 12.60 -2.08 7.54
CA LEU A 77 11.15 -2.02 7.65
C LEU A 77 10.61 -0.61 7.89
N ASP A 78 11.48 0.36 8.15
CA ASP A 78 11.10 1.75 8.34
C ASP A 78 10.51 2.32 7.04
N GLY A 79 9.42 3.06 7.16
CA GLY A 79 8.63 3.50 6.01
C GLY A 79 7.68 2.44 5.44
N LEU A 80 7.59 1.26 6.02
CA LEU A 80 6.71 0.17 5.57
C LEU A 80 5.64 -0.18 6.60
N TYR A 81 6.04 -0.43 7.85
CA TYR A 81 5.13 -0.87 8.92
C TYR A 81 4.22 0.25 9.45
N GLU A 82 4.56 1.52 9.22
CA GLU A 82 3.76 2.68 9.65
C GLU A 82 2.50 2.89 8.82
N CYS A 83 2.28 2.08 7.80
CA CYS A 83 1.08 2.15 6.97
C CYS A 83 -0.18 1.86 7.79
N ILE A 84 -1.09 2.83 7.82
CA ILE A 84 -2.37 2.76 8.56
C ILE A 84 -3.54 2.26 7.72
N LEU A 85 -3.29 1.75 6.51
CA LEU A 85 -4.29 1.20 5.59
C LEU A 85 -5.46 2.16 5.28
N CYS A 86 -5.20 3.45 5.23
CA CYS A 86 -6.23 4.48 5.01
C CYS A 86 -6.78 4.52 3.57
N GLY A 87 -6.17 3.83 2.62
CA GLY A 87 -6.61 3.76 1.22
C GLY A 87 -6.32 5.00 0.37
N CYS A 88 -5.79 6.10 0.93
CA CYS A 88 -5.55 7.34 0.18
C CYS A 88 -4.66 7.13 -1.05
N CYS A 89 -3.61 6.32 -0.94
CA CYS A 89 -2.68 6.02 -2.03
C CYS A 89 -3.32 5.20 -3.15
N SER A 90 -4.05 4.13 -2.82
CA SER A 90 -4.72 3.27 -3.80
C SER A 90 -5.82 4.03 -4.53
N THR A 91 -6.63 4.79 -3.81
CA THR A 91 -7.72 5.57 -4.39
C THR A 91 -7.26 6.84 -5.13
N ALA A 92 -5.99 7.24 -5.04
CA ALA A 92 -5.39 8.29 -5.86
C ALA A 92 -4.67 7.75 -7.10
N CYS A 93 -4.59 6.43 -7.28
CA CYS A 93 -3.85 5.80 -8.36
C CYS A 93 -4.76 5.54 -9.57
N PRO A 94 -4.49 6.15 -10.75
CA PRO A 94 -5.28 5.87 -11.95
C PRO A 94 -5.27 4.41 -12.36
N SER A 95 -4.14 3.71 -12.23
CA SER A 95 -4.04 2.27 -12.53
C SER A 95 -4.98 1.42 -11.66
N PHE A 96 -5.21 1.84 -10.42
CA PHE A 96 -6.16 1.19 -9.53
C PHE A 96 -7.62 1.38 -9.98
N TRP A 97 -7.95 2.55 -10.56
CA TRP A 97 -9.29 2.80 -11.11
C TRP A 97 -9.54 2.02 -12.40
N TRP A 98 -8.51 1.92 -13.27
CA TRP A 98 -8.63 1.27 -14.59
C TRP A 98 -8.59 -0.27 -14.54
N ASN A 99 -7.97 -0.83 -13.53
CA ASN A 99 -7.83 -2.28 -13.36
C ASN A 99 -8.23 -2.71 -11.93
N PRO A 100 -9.48 -2.44 -11.53
CA PRO A 100 -9.89 -2.61 -10.13
C PRO A 100 -9.88 -4.05 -9.65
N ASP A 101 -10.00 -5.02 -10.55
CA ASP A 101 -10.05 -6.45 -10.28
C ASP A 101 -8.66 -7.13 -10.28
N LYS A 102 -7.66 -6.52 -10.92
CA LYS A 102 -6.37 -7.15 -11.22
C LYS A 102 -5.17 -6.47 -10.57
N PHE A 103 -5.10 -5.13 -10.64
CA PHE A 103 -3.98 -4.40 -10.04
C PHE A 103 -4.11 -4.34 -8.52
N LEU A 104 -3.11 -4.82 -7.81
CA LEU A 104 -3.13 -4.88 -6.33
C LEU A 104 -3.18 -3.50 -5.67
N GLY A 105 -2.63 -2.50 -6.33
CA GLY A 105 -2.60 -1.14 -5.81
C GLY A 105 -1.43 -0.84 -4.88
N PRO A 106 -1.15 0.45 -4.66
CA PRO A 106 0.03 0.88 -3.91
C PRO A 106 0.08 0.39 -2.46
N ALA A 107 -1.06 0.33 -1.77
CA ALA A 107 -1.09 -0.08 -0.36
C ALA A 107 -0.77 -1.57 -0.20
N ALA A 108 -1.39 -2.44 -1.01
CA ALA A 108 -1.13 -3.88 -0.95
C ALA A 108 0.32 -4.18 -1.35
N LEU A 109 0.86 -3.51 -2.39
CA LEU A 109 2.25 -3.69 -2.80
C LEU A 109 3.26 -3.15 -1.76
N LEU A 110 2.94 -2.07 -1.04
CA LEU A 110 3.75 -1.62 0.10
C LEU A 110 3.78 -2.70 1.19
N GLN A 111 2.63 -3.28 1.53
CA GLN A 111 2.55 -4.36 2.52
C GLN A 111 3.24 -5.64 2.04
N SER A 112 3.20 -5.96 0.75
CA SER A 112 3.96 -7.07 0.20
C SER A 112 5.46 -6.86 0.38
N TRP A 113 5.97 -5.66 0.05
CA TRP A 113 7.39 -5.35 0.25
C TRP A 113 7.80 -5.39 1.71
N ARG A 114 6.93 -5.00 2.64
CA ARG A 114 7.19 -5.10 4.07
C ARG A 114 7.62 -6.52 4.48
N PHE A 115 6.92 -7.56 4.00
CA PHE A 115 7.24 -8.94 4.32
C PHE A 115 8.38 -9.52 3.46
N LEU A 116 8.55 -9.05 2.23
CA LEU A 116 9.71 -9.40 1.39
C LEU A 116 11.03 -8.82 1.91
N ALA A 117 10.98 -7.74 2.68
CA ALA A 117 12.14 -7.11 3.33
C ALA A 117 12.38 -7.63 4.75
N ASP A 118 11.41 -8.31 5.35
CA ASP A 118 11.52 -8.84 6.72
C ASP A 118 12.37 -10.09 6.74
N SER A 119 13.51 -10.05 7.44
CA SER A 119 14.44 -11.18 7.57
C SER A 119 13.84 -12.43 8.25
N ARG A 120 12.72 -12.26 8.94
CA ARG A 120 12.02 -13.34 9.62
C ARG A 120 11.00 -14.05 8.73
N ASP A 121 10.61 -13.45 7.59
CA ASP A 121 9.65 -14.08 6.67
C ASP A 121 10.34 -15.13 5.79
N GLN A 122 9.72 -16.30 5.71
CA GLN A 122 10.27 -17.46 5.01
C GLN A 122 9.48 -17.80 3.73
N ALA A 123 8.61 -16.93 3.27
CA ALA A 123 7.77 -17.14 2.09
C ALA A 123 8.15 -16.26 0.90
N THR A 124 9.42 -15.81 0.82
CA THR A 124 9.89 -14.89 -0.23
C THR A 124 9.52 -15.38 -1.64
N GLU A 125 9.84 -16.63 -2.00
CA GLU A 125 9.58 -17.19 -3.32
C GLU A 125 8.07 -17.28 -3.62
N GLU A 126 7.28 -17.71 -2.65
CA GLU A 126 5.83 -17.79 -2.78
C GLU A 126 5.23 -16.41 -3.04
N ARG A 127 5.65 -15.39 -2.27
CA ARG A 127 5.20 -14.01 -2.44
C ARG A 127 5.59 -13.43 -3.81
N LEU A 128 6.80 -13.71 -4.28
CA LEU A 128 7.25 -13.25 -5.58
C LEU A 128 6.46 -13.91 -6.71
N ASN A 129 6.18 -15.22 -6.62
CA ASN A 129 5.35 -15.92 -7.58
C ASN A 129 3.92 -15.36 -7.65
N ASP A 130 3.33 -15.02 -6.51
CA ASP A 130 1.99 -14.42 -6.44
C ASP A 130 1.93 -13.02 -7.08
N LEU A 131 3.07 -12.34 -7.24
CA LEU A 131 3.17 -10.99 -7.80
C LEU A 131 3.62 -10.97 -9.26
N ASP A 132 4.21 -12.06 -9.77
CA ASP A 132 4.82 -12.14 -11.10
C ASP A 132 3.77 -12.41 -12.18
N ASP A 133 2.90 -11.44 -12.40
CA ASP A 133 1.93 -11.43 -13.49
C ASP A 133 1.80 -10.04 -14.11
N ALA A 134 1.22 -9.98 -15.30
CA ALA A 134 1.11 -8.75 -16.10
C ALA A 134 0.28 -7.63 -15.44
N PHE A 135 -0.48 -7.92 -14.40
CA PHE A 135 -1.43 -6.98 -13.80
C PHE A 135 -1.14 -6.64 -12.34
N SER A 136 -0.82 -7.62 -11.51
CA SER A 136 -0.69 -7.45 -10.05
C SER A 136 0.33 -6.39 -9.66
N LEU A 137 1.51 -6.43 -10.28
CA LEU A 137 2.63 -5.53 -10.01
C LEU A 137 2.88 -4.53 -11.15
N TYR A 138 2.86 -5.03 -12.40
CA TYR A 138 3.40 -4.29 -13.55
C TYR A 138 2.48 -3.18 -14.07
N ARG A 139 1.24 -3.05 -13.60
CA ARG A 139 0.35 -1.92 -13.90
C ARG A 139 0.70 -0.63 -13.14
N CYS A 140 1.71 -0.65 -12.30
CA CYS A 140 2.27 0.59 -11.76
C CYS A 140 3.09 1.31 -12.84
N HIS A 141 2.67 2.51 -13.22
CA HIS A 141 3.35 3.36 -14.22
C HIS A 141 4.21 4.47 -13.59
N GLY A 142 4.48 4.42 -12.29
CA GLY A 142 5.35 5.40 -11.63
C GLY A 142 4.77 6.81 -11.55
N ILE A 143 3.44 6.99 -11.57
CA ILE A 143 2.77 8.32 -11.55
C ILE A 143 3.02 9.07 -10.24
N MET A 144 3.33 8.35 -9.15
CA MET A 144 3.66 8.86 -7.82
C MET A 144 2.53 9.60 -7.06
N ASN A 145 1.31 9.59 -7.53
CA ASN A 145 0.17 10.13 -6.77
C ASN A 145 0.06 9.48 -5.38
N CYS A 146 0.37 8.19 -5.27
CA CYS A 146 0.36 7.44 -4.02
C CYS A 146 1.32 8.01 -2.98
N VAL A 147 2.47 8.53 -3.39
CA VAL A 147 3.46 9.18 -2.51
C VAL A 147 2.92 10.54 -2.05
N SER A 148 2.44 11.35 -3.00
CA SER A 148 1.99 12.72 -2.73
C SER A 148 0.79 12.83 -1.79
N VAL A 149 -0.04 11.79 -1.70
CA VAL A 149 -1.25 11.77 -0.86
C VAL A 149 -1.10 10.98 0.44
N CYS A 150 0.06 10.34 0.66
CA CYS A 150 0.24 9.53 1.86
C CYS A 150 0.32 10.39 3.12
N PRO A 151 -0.62 10.25 4.07
CA PRO A 151 -0.62 11.06 5.29
C PRO A 151 0.50 10.69 6.26
N LYS A 152 1.15 9.54 6.05
CA LYS A 152 2.31 9.07 6.82
C LYS A 152 3.64 9.34 6.12
N GLY A 153 3.64 10.00 4.94
CA GLY A 153 4.86 10.28 4.17
C GLY A 153 5.56 9.06 3.59
N LEU A 154 4.85 7.92 3.46
CA LEU A 154 5.42 6.68 2.95
C LEU A 154 5.61 6.71 1.43
N ASN A 155 6.51 5.86 0.92
CA ASN A 155 6.81 5.76 -0.51
C ASN A 155 6.43 4.40 -1.13
N PRO A 156 5.15 4.19 -1.49
CA PRO A 156 4.74 2.94 -2.14
C PRO A 156 5.43 2.69 -3.49
N THR A 157 5.84 3.75 -4.21
CA THR A 157 6.52 3.60 -5.51
C THR A 157 7.90 2.97 -5.35
N GLU A 158 8.62 3.31 -4.31
CA GLU A 158 9.90 2.70 -3.96
C GLU A 158 9.75 1.23 -3.60
N ALA A 159 8.77 0.89 -2.77
CA ALA A 159 8.44 -0.50 -2.43
C ALA A 159 8.18 -1.33 -3.70
N ILE A 160 7.36 -0.81 -4.63
CA ILE A 160 7.07 -1.46 -5.92
C ILE A 160 8.35 -1.63 -6.77
N SER A 161 9.22 -0.62 -6.78
CA SER A 161 10.51 -0.70 -7.49
C SER A 161 11.41 -1.80 -6.92
N ASN A 162 11.45 -1.92 -5.60
CA ASN A 162 12.25 -2.94 -4.91
C ASN A 162 11.71 -4.36 -5.15
N ILE A 163 10.38 -4.55 -5.21
CA ILE A 163 9.79 -5.83 -5.62
C ILE A 163 10.23 -6.19 -7.04
N ARG A 164 10.16 -5.26 -7.99
CA ARG A 164 10.60 -5.47 -9.38
C ARG A 164 12.07 -5.85 -9.47
N LYS A 165 12.94 -5.15 -8.75
CA LYS A 165 14.37 -5.48 -8.70
C LYS A 165 14.59 -6.90 -8.16
N LYS A 166 13.85 -7.30 -7.14
CA LYS A 166 13.96 -8.63 -6.54
C LYS A 166 13.49 -9.73 -7.51
N LEU A 167 12.45 -9.49 -8.30
CA LEU A 167 12.01 -10.39 -9.37
C LEU A 167 13.06 -10.53 -10.47
N ILE A 168 13.62 -9.44 -10.98
CA ILE A 168 14.66 -9.46 -12.02
C ILE A 168 15.89 -10.23 -11.55
N ASN A 169 16.34 -10.01 -10.31
CA ASN A 169 17.53 -10.66 -9.77
C ASN A 169 17.29 -12.14 -9.40
N ARG A 170 16.04 -12.59 -9.34
CA ARG A 170 15.71 -14.02 -9.14
C ARG A 170 16.07 -14.86 -10.35
N ASP A 171 15.90 -14.30 -11.54
CA ASP A 171 16.08 -14.97 -12.82
C ASP A 171 17.53 -14.85 -13.33
N SER A 172 18.41 -14.18 -12.59
CA SER A 172 19.82 -13.96 -12.89
C SER A 172 20.72 -14.88 -12.08
#